data_489f02d8af51de37d0f5b78c5f1975fa
#
_entry.id   489f02d8af51de37d0f5b78c5f1975fa
#
_cell.length_a   1.000
_cell.length_b   1.000
_cell.length_c   1.000
_cell.angle_alpha   90.00
_cell.angle_beta   90.00
_cell.angle_gamma   90.00
#
_symmetry.space_group_name_H-M   'P 1'
#
loop_
_entity.id
_entity.type
_entity.pdbx_description
1 polymer ?
#
loop_
_entity_poly.entity_id
_entity_poly.type
_entity_poly.pdbx_seq_one_letter_code
_entity_poly.pdbx_strand_id
1 'polypeptide(L)'
;MSYTIFDVEITEPLDDLHAAGDDEGVAILLRRKGVPIAFWMEELGSRPAFRSDALADEIARRAGEEILAEAIREELGRPFVPPPLPLLSVAICTRDGGERVARLLDSLGETLPTVAEPNGSLDIIVVDNAPSDDRTRTLVDERGGARYVLEPRPGLNFARNRAIAEARGALLAFLDDDVVVDRHWRRGLAEAVGENPDAVAFTGLVLPLELTTRAQVLFEQRGGFRRGFEKIRYGARLPGNPLYPAGAGIFGAGANMAFRTDVLRELGGFDEALDTGGPVPGGGDLDIFYRIIRAGRPIAYEPRFLAFHEHRRELAELRRQYRRSWGLGFMVFVTKCLQADPERRLQLLALIAWWFRWELSELGRSIAGSQPIRGSHPIPPAMILGELYGGIVGLLGGYGRSRRRVARIRRTLP
;
A
#
# COMPACT_ATOMS: atom_id res chain seq x y z
N MET A 1 -5.17 -17.95 -15.95
CA MET A 1 -4.89 -18.10 -14.49
C MET A 1 -5.63 -16.99 -13.80
N SER A 2 -6.68 -17.36 -13.07
CA SER A 2 -7.53 -16.49 -12.27
C SER A 2 -7.94 -17.23 -11.00
N TYR A 3 -8.32 -16.46 -9.96
CA TYR A 3 -8.66 -17.00 -8.63
C TYR A 3 -9.90 -16.28 -8.09
N THR A 4 -10.84 -17.01 -7.56
CA THR A 4 -11.95 -16.44 -6.79
C THR A 4 -11.48 -16.07 -5.40
N ILE A 5 -11.72 -14.84 -4.95
CA ILE A 5 -11.41 -14.40 -3.58
C ILE A 5 -12.60 -14.67 -2.67
N PHE A 6 -12.34 -15.32 -1.55
CA PHE A 6 -13.29 -15.57 -0.47
C PHE A 6 -12.89 -14.82 0.79
N ASP A 7 -13.84 -14.12 1.39
CA ASP A 7 -13.71 -13.49 2.71
C ASP A 7 -14.41 -14.42 3.73
N VAL A 8 -13.61 -15.13 4.52
CA VAL A 8 -14.07 -16.22 5.39
C VAL A 8 -14.00 -15.78 6.85
N GLU A 9 -15.15 -15.67 7.51
CA GLU A 9 -15.27 -15.40 8.94
C GLU A 9 -15.34 -16.71 9.72
N ILE A 10 -14.29 -17.02 10.53
CA ILE A 10 -14.18 -18.29 11.24
C ILE A 10 -15.08 -18.42 12.48
N THR A 11 -15.75 -17.36 12.88
CA THR A 11 -16.77 -17.41 13.96
C THR A 11 -18.13 -17.84 13.45
N GLU A 12 -18.28 -18.05 12.13
CA GLU A 12 -19.45 -18.55 11.44
C GLU A 12 -19.19 -19.96 10.91
N PRO A 13 -20.23 -20.76 10.60
CA PRO A 13 -20.04 -22.07 9.97
C PRO A 13 -19.30 -21.97 8.64
N LEU A 14 -18.35 -22.86 8.41
CA LEU A 14 -17.58 -22.90 7.17
C LEU A 14 -18.39 -23.61 6.08
N ASP A 15 -18.50 -22.95 4.94
CA ASP A 15 -19.11 -23.50 3.73
C ASP A 15 -18.05 -24.07 2.77
N ASP A 16 -18.48 -24.92 1.83
CA ASP A 16 -17.64 -25.33 0.72
C ASP A 16 -17.38 -24.12 -0.21
N LEU A 17 -16.11 -23.89 -0.58
CA LEU A 17 -15.72 -22.78 -1.44
C LEU A 17 -15.68 -23.23 -2.91
N HIS A 18 -16.59 -22.71 -3.71
CA HIS A 18 -16.69 -23.02 -5.14
C HIS A 18 -16.06 -21.89 -5.96
N ALA A 19 -14.98 -22.19 -6.69
CA ALA A 19 -14.40 -21.22 -7.62
C ALA A 19 -15.43 -20.83 -8.69
N ALA A 20 -15.38 -19.58 -9.14
CA ALA A 20 -16.27 -19.09 -10.17
C ALA A 20 -15.80 -19.52 -11.56
N GLY A 21 -16.68 -20.04 -12.38
CA GLY A 21 -16.43 -20.38 -13.79
C GLY A 21 -15.20 -21.28 -13.98
N ASP A 22 -14.23 -20.79 -14.75
CA ASP A 22 -12.98 -21.48 -15.11
C ASP A 22 -11.77 -21.04 -14.24
N ASP A 23 -12.01 -20.50 -13.03
CA ASP A 23 -10.95 -20.11 -12.13
C ASP A 23 -10.10 -21.31 -11.71
N GLU A 24 -8.78 -21.16 -11.78
CA GLU A 24 -7.81 -22.22 -11.49
C GLU A 24 -7.58 -22.43 -9.99
N GLY A 25 -8.03 -21.49 -9.15
CA GLY A 25 -7.84 -21.55 -7.72
C GLY A 25 -8.73 -20.61 -6.91
N VAL A 26 -8.51 -20.64 -5.62
CA VAL A 26 -9.16 -19.76 -4.65
C VAL A 26 -8.12 -18.94 -3.89
N ALA A 27 -8.49 -17.73 -3.52
CA ALA A 27 -7.73 -16.90 -2.59
C ALA A 27 -8.60 -16.66 -1.35
N ILE A 28 -8.07 -16.88 -0.17
CA ILE A 28 -8.83 -16.88 1.06
C ILE A 28 -8.29 -15.78 1.98
N LEU A 29 -9.13 -14.77 2.24
CA LEU A 29 -8.96 -13.84 3.34
C LEU A 29 -9.67 -14.41 4.56
N LEU A 30 -8.90 -14.75 5.59
CA LEU A 30 -9.42 -15.29 6.83
C LEU A 30 -9.64 -14.17 7.84
N ARG A 31 -10.83 -14.15 8.44
CA ARG A 31 -11.17 -13.21 9.51
C ARG A 31 -11.66 -13.92 10.76
N ARG A 32 -11.48 -13.24 11.89
CA ARG A 32 -12.12 -13.56 13.15
C ARG A 32 -12.76 -12.30 13.72
N LYS A 33 -14.09 -12.28 13.86
CA LYS A 33 -14.86 -11.10 14.29
C LYS A 33 -14.53 -9.83 13.49
N GLY A 34 -14.38 -10.00 12.18
CA GLY A 34 -14.03 -8.94 11.23
C GLY A 34 -12.53 -8.57 11.20
N VAL A 35 -11.70 -9.14 12.06
CA VAL A 35 -10.25 -8.90 12.08
C VAL A 35 -9.57 -9.78 11.04
N PRO A 36 -8.80 -9.23 10.07
CA PRO A 36 -8.04 -10.03 9.13
C PRO A 36 -6.88 -10.75 9.85
N ILE A 37 -6.78 -12.08 9.67
CA ILE A 37 -5.79 -12.93 10.33
C ILE A 37 -4.79 -13.50 9.35
N ALA A 38 -5.25 -13.93 8.16
CA ALA A 38 -4.41 -14.54 7.15
C ALA A 38 -4.94 -14.30 5.74
N PHE A 39 -4.06 -14.43 4.75
CA PHE A 39 -4.43 -14.46 3.33
C PHE A 39 -3.49 -15.43 2.60
N TRP A 40 -4.07 -16.35 1.85
CA TRP A 40 -3.31 -17.26 1.01
C TRP A 40 -4.06 -17.59 -0.28
N MET A 41 -3.35 -18.14 -1.23
CA MET A 41 -3.85 -18.59 -2.52
C MET A 41 -3.63 -20.11 -2.62
N GLU A 42 -4.63 -20.83 -3.13
CA GLU A 42 -4.61 -22.27 -3.29
C GLU A 42 -5.08 -22.67 -4.67
N GLU A 43 -4.29 -23.49 -5.38
CA GLU A 43 -4.70 -24.06 -6.66
C GLU A 43 -5.67 -25.21 -6.45
N LEU A 44 -6.80 -25.19 -7.15
CA LEU A 44 -7.79 -26.27 -7.03
C LEU A 44 -7.38 -27.51 -7.85
N GLY A 45 -6.62 -27.35 -8.94
CA GLY A 45 -6.30 -28.43 -9.86
C GLY A 45 -7.58 -29.00 -10.48
N SER A 46 -7.82 -30.31 -10.29
CA SER A 46 -9.04 -30.97 -10.77
C SER A 46 -10.20 -30.99 -9.75
N ARG A 47 -10.03 -30.36 -8.58
CA ARG A 47 -11.07 -30.32 -7.54
C ARG A 47 -12.17 -29.33 -7.91
N PRO A 48 -13.46 -29.67 -7.82
CA PRO A 48 -14.55 -28.77 -8.16
C PRO A 48 -14.78 -27.68 -7.09
N ALA A 49 -14.32 -27.91 -5.87
CA ALA A 49 -14.47 -27.02 -4.73
C ALA A 49 -13.39 -27.26 -3.68
N PHE A 50 -13.18 -26.28 -2.83
CA PHE A 50 -12.43 -26.44 -1.58
C PHE A 50 -13.44 -26.76 -0.47
N ARG A 51 -13.51 -28.03 -0.09
CA ARG A 51 -14.52 -28.51 0.87
C ARG A 51 -14.29 -27.94 2.26
N SER A 52 -15.37 -27.73 2.99
CA SER A 52 -15.36 -27.12 4.33
C SER A 52 -14.50 -27.91 5.35
N ASP A 53 -14.49 -29.25 5.27
CA ASP A 53 -13.63 -30.11 6.10
C ASP A 53 -12.14 -29.87 5.79
N ALA A 54 -11.77 -29.90 4.51
CA ALA A 54 -10.40 -29.60 4.07
C ALA A 54 -10.00 -28.13 4.33
N LEU A 55 -10.96 -27.21 4.24
CA LEU A 55 -10.75 -25.81 4.58
C LEU A 55 -10.44 -25.65 6.07
N ALA A 56 -11.18 -26.35 6.96
CA ALA A 56 -10.93 -26.30 8.40
C ALA A 56 -9.52 -26.82 8.77
N ASP A 57 -9.09 -27.93 8.14
CA ASP A 57 -7.74 -28.47 8.34
C ASP A 57 -6.65 -27.49 7.85
N GLU A 58 -6.88 -26.84 6.70
CA GLU A 58 -5.94 -25.87 6.14
C GLU A 58 -5.87 -24.58 6.97
N ILE A 59 -7.00 -24.12 7.50
CA ILE A 59 -7.06 -22.99 8.44
C ILE A 59 -6.25 -23.31 9.70
N ALA A 60 -6.49 -24.49 10.29
CA ALA A 60 -5.76 -24.92 11.49
C ALA A 60 -4.24 -24.99 11.24
N ARG A 61 -3.83 -25.47 10.08
CA ARG A 61 -2.42 -25.62 9.70
C ARG A 61 -1.74 -24.28 9.41
N ARG A 62 -2.42 -23.32 8.75
CA ARG A 62 -1.83 -22.06 8.28
C ARG A 62 -1.99 -20.90 9.25
N ALA A 63 -3.06 -20.88 10.03
CA ALA A 63 -3.43 -19.76 10.88
C ALA A 63 -3.83 -20.17 12.31
N GLY A 64 -3.59 -21.43 12.71
CA GLY A 64 -3.99 -21.93 14.02
C GLY A 64 -3.32 -21.19 15.18
N GLU A 65 -2.04 -20.83 15.05
CA GLU A 65 -1.32 -20.06 16.07
C GLU A 65 -1.86 -18.63 16.19
N GLU A 66 -2.11 -17.97 15.06
CA GLU A 66 -2.68 -16.61 15.00
C GLU A 66 -4.10 -16.57 15.56
N ILE A 67 -4.92 -17.57 15.21
CA ILE A 67 -6.29 -17.72 15.73
C ILE A 67 -6.26 -17.90 17.24
N LEU A 68 -5.38 -18.79 17.75
CA LEU A 68 -5.24 -19.01 19.18
C LEU A 68 -4.73 -17.77 19.90
N ALA A 69 -3.73 -17.08 19.34
CA ALA A 69 -3.20 -15.85 19.90
C ALA A 69 -4.27 -14.74 19.98
N GLU A 70 -5.11 -14.60 18.94
CA GLU A 70 -6.20 -13.62 18.95
C GLU A 70 -7.30 -14.03 19.95
N ALA A 71 -7.67 -15.29 20.02
CA ALA A 71 -8.62 -15.80 20.99
C ALA A 71 -8.14 -15.58 22.44
N ILE A 72 -6.87 -15.81 22.73
CA ILE A 72 -6.26 -15.53 24.03
C ILE A 72 -6.29 -14.03 24.36
N ARG A 73 -5.97 -13.17 23.40
CA ARG A 73 -6.05 -11.70 23.59
C ARG A 73 -7.48 -11.25 23.91
N GLU A 74 -8.48 -11.83 23.23
CA GLU A 74 -9.88 -11.54 23.50
C GLU A 74 -10.32 -12.00 24.88
N GLU A 75 -9.91 -13.21 25.31
CA GLU A 75 -10.33 -13.79 26.59
C GLU A 75 -9.63 -13.15 27.77
N LEU A 76 -8.32 -12.91 27.67
CA LEU A 76 -7.49 -12.39 28.75
C LEU A 76 -7.27 -10.88 28.69
N GLY A 77 -7.47 -10.29 27.50
CA GLY A 77 -7.30 -8.86 27.28
C GLY A 77 -8.45 -8.05 27.84
N ARG A 78 -8.15 -6.84 28.33
CA ARG A 78 -9.19 -5.84 28.54
C ARG A 78 -9.66 -5.34 27.19
N PRO A 79 -10.99 -5.20 26.97
CA PRO A 79 -11.49 -4.61 25.73
C PRO A 79 -10.82 -3.24 25.50
N PHE A 80 -10.03 -3.12 24.45
CA PHE A 80 -9.49 -1.83 24.05
C PHE A 80 -10.59 -1.06 23.32
N VAL A 81 -11.01 0.05 23.90
CA VAL A 81 -11.90 1.00 23.25
C VAL A 81 -11.00 2.10 22.69
N PRO A 82 -10.84 2.19 21.37
CA PRO A 82 -10.01 3.23 20.78
C PRO A 82 -10.59 4.60 21.16
N PRO A 83 -9.73 5.59 21.45
CA PRO A 83 -10.21 6.96 21.63
C PRO A 83 -10.87 7.45 20.34
N PRO A 84 -11.78 8.44 20.44
CA PRO A 84 -12.36 9.04 19.25
C PRO A 84 -11.25 9.55 18.33
N LEU A 85 -11.36 9.23 17.04
CA LEU A 85 -10.46 9.82 16.06
C LEU A 85 -10.62 11.35 16.06
N PRO A 86 -9.53 12.11 16.04
CA PRO A 86 -9.62 13.52 15.70
C PRO A 86 -10.19 13.65 14.28
N LEU A 87 -10.61 14.86 13.89
CA LEU A 87 -11.09 15.09 12.51
C LEU A 87 -10.12 14.49 11.51
N LEU A 88 -10.62 13.59 10.67
CA LEU A 88 -9.88 12.86 9.66
C LEU A 88 -10.15 13.47 8.28
N SER A 89 -9.12 14.00 7.63
CA SER A 89 -9.16 14.27 6.20
C SER A 89 -8.74 13.01 5.43
N VAL A 90 -9.45 12.69 4.37
CA VAL A 90 -9.11 11.60 3.43
C VAL A 90 -8.84 12.20 2.07
N ALA A 91 -7.61 12.10 1.59
CA ALA A 91 -7.17 12.58 0.29
C ALA A 91 -7.14 11.45 -0.74
N ILE A 92 -7.88 11.63 -1.82
CA ILE A 92 -7.89 10.77 -2.99
C ILE A 92 -7.21 11.54 -4.12
N CYS A 93 -5.97 11.15 -4.46
CA CYS A 93 -5.24 11.76 -5.57
C CYS A 93 -5.49 10.97 -6.84
N THR A 94 -6.12 11.59 -7.82
CA THR A 94 -6.52 10.93 -9.06
C THR A 94 -6.07 11.71 -10.30
N ARG A 95 -6.09 11.05 -11.42
CA ARG A 95 -6.03 11.65 -12.75
C ARG A 95 -6.91 10.84 -13.69
N ASP A 96 -7.95 11.50 -14.21
CA ASP A 96 -8.89 10.86 -15.15
C ASP A 96 -9.54 9.57 -14.59
N GLY A 97 -9.72 9.48 -13.24
CA GLY A 97 -10.12 8.26 -12.54
C GLY A 97 -11.58 8.20 -12.09
N GLY A 98 -12.52 8.88 -12.81
CA GLY A 98 -13.90 9.06 -12.36
C GLY A 98 -14.59 7.81 -11.77
N GLU A 99 -14.63 6.69 -12.49
CA GLU A 99 -15.27 5.45 -12.02
C GLU A 99 -14.57 4.84 -10.80
N ARG A 100 -13.24 4.88 -10.76
CA ARG A 100 -12.46 4.40 -9.62
C ARG A 100 -12.71 5.25 -8.38
N VAL A 101 -12.70 6.57 -8.55
CA VAL A 101 -13.06 7.50 -7.47
C VAL A 101 -14.47 7.24 -6.95
N ALA A 102 -15.46 6.99 -7.85
CA ALA A 102 -16.82 6.66 -7.44
C ALA A 102 -16.85 5.43 -6.52
N ARG A 103 -16.21 4.34 -6.94
CA ARG A 103 -16.13 3.08 -6.18
C ARG A 103 -15.46 3.28 -4.81
N LEU A 104 -14.38 4.07 -4.75
CA LEU A 104 -13.71 4.38 -3.50
C LEU A 104 -14.61 5.23 -2.58
N LEU A 105 -15.31 6.24 -3.11
CA LEU A 105 -16.25 7.05 -2.34
C LEU A 105 -17.41 6.22 -1.78
N ASP A 106 -17.92 5.25 -2.54
CA ASP A 106 -18.93 4.30 -2.07
C ASP A 106 -18.43 3.49 -0.88
N SER A 107 -17.25 2.90 -1.00
CA SER A 107 -16.67 2.10 0.09
C SER A 107 -16.37 2.92 1.35
N LEU A 108 -15.97 4.18 1.20
CA LEU A 108 -15.80 5.08 2.35
C LEU A 108 -17.14 5.37 3.05
N GLY A 109 -18.23 5.51 2.27
CA GLY A 109 -19.58 5.68 2.81
C GLY A 109 -20.09 4.46 3.58
N GLU A 110 -19.62 3.27 3.23
CA GLU A 110 -19.99 1.99 3.87
C GLU A 110 -19.14 1.69 5.14
N THR A 111 -18.11 2.47 5.40
CA THR A 111 -17.29 2.25 6.60
C THR A 111 -18.10 2.47 7.88
N LEU A 112 -17.97 1.51 8.81
CA LEU A 112 -18.64 1.60 10.10
C LEU A 112 -18.10 2.79 10.90
N PRO A 113 -18.97 3.66 11.45
CA PRO A 113 -18.51 4.75 12.29
C PRO A 113 -17.83 4.21 13.56
N THR A 114 -16.82 4.88 14.05
CA THR A 114 -16.24 4.59 15.35
C THR A 114 -17.16 5.17 16.45
N VAL A 115 -17.28 4.46 17.59
CA VAL A 115 -18.26 4.71 18.68
C VAL A 115 -18.25 6.13 19.24
N ALA A 116 -17.29 6.96 18.89
CA ALA A 116 -17.10 8.28 19.50
C ALA A 116 -16.65 9.35 18.50
N GLU A 117 -17.22 9.38 17.30
CA GLU A 117 -16.96 10.51 16.38
C GLU A 117 -17.95 11.64 16.70
N PRO A 118 -17.47 12.79 17.23
CA PRO A 118 -18.36 13.89 17.61
C PRO A 118 -19.21 14.45 16.48
N ASN A 119 -18.82 14.20 15.21
CA ASN A 119 -19.49 14.69 14.02
C ASN A 119 -19.68 13.66 12.89
N GLY A 120 -19.22 12.41 13.03
CA GLY A 120 -19.47 11.31 12.05
C GLY A 120 -18.93 11.55 10.62
N SER A 121 -18.47 12.73 10.28
CA SER A 121 -18.13 13.14 8.92
C SER A 121 -16.62 13.11 8.67
N LEU A 122 -16.23 12.48 7.57
CA LEU A 122 -14.89 12.60 6.99
C LEU A 122 -14.78 13.91 6.20
N ASP A 123 -13.62 14.57 6.25
CA ASP A 123 -13.28 15.64 5.30
C ASP A 123 -12.63 14.98 4.07
N ILE A 124 -13.46 14.57 3.09
CA ILE A 124 -12.96 13.90 1.90
C ILE A 124 -12.54 14.94 0.85
N ILE A 125 -11.32 14.79 0.32
CA ILE A 125 -10.71 15.68 -0.66
C ILE A 125 -10.31 14.86 -1.88
N VAL A 126 -10.94 15.11 -3.02
CA VAL A 126 -10.53 14.53 -4.30
C VAL A 126 -9.63 15.53 -5.02
N VAL A 127 -8.35 15.22 -5.09
CA VAL A 127 -7.37 16.06 -5.80
C VAL A 127 -7.16 15.53 -7.21
N ASP A 128 -7.67 16.26 -8.20
CA ASP A 128 -7.58 15.89 -9.61
C ASP A 128 -6.31 16.50 -10.22
N ASN A 129 -5.37 15.62 -10.59
CA ASN A 129 -4.00 15.98 -10.95
C ASN A 129 -3.81 16.14 -12.45
N ALA A 130 -3.79 17.35 -12.94
CA ALA A 130 -3.64 17.67 -14.36
C ALA A 130 -4.59 16.84 -15.24
N PRO A 131 -5.91 16.90 -14.98
CA PRO A 131 -6.90 16.10 -15.69
C PRO A 131 -6.97 16.46 -17.16
N SER A 132 -7.40 15.50 -17.99
CA SER A 132 -7.65 15.72 -19.42
C SER A 132 -9.08 16.19 -19.73
N ASP A 133 -10.00 16.02 -18.77
CA ASP A 133 -11.40 16.41 -18.87
C ASP A 133 -12.04 16.72 -17.50
N ASP A 134 -13.33 17.09 -17.47
CA ASP A 134 -14.05 17.47 -16.26
C ASP A 134 -14.87 16.31 -15.63
N ARG A 135 -14.71 15.06 -16.07
CA ARG A 135 -15.53 13.91 -15.60
C ARG A 135 -15.39 13.68 -14.11
N THR A 136 -14.17 13.74 -13.57
CA THR A 136 -13.94 13.58 -12.12
C THR A 136 -14.60 14.71 -11.33
N ARG A 137 -14.53 15.94 -11.83
CA ARG A 137 -15.20 17.10 -11.21
C ARG A 137 -16.71 16.92 -11.16
N THR A 138 -17.31 16.64 -12.31
CA THR A 138 -18.76 16.41 -12.43
C THR A 138 -19.23 15.32 -11.48
N LEU A 139 -18.52 14.19 -11.43
CA LEU A 139 -18.81 13.09 -10.52
C LEU A 139 -18.82 13.53 -9.05
N VAL A 140 -17.78 14.25 -8.61
CA VAL A 140 -17.65 14.69 -7.21
C VAL A 140 -18.73 15.70 -6.85
N ASP A 141 -19.02 16.64 -7.75
CA ASP A 141 -20.03 17.69 -7.53
C ASP A 141 -21.45 17.09 -7.47
N GLU A 142 -21.77 16.11 -8.35
CA GLU A 142 -23.08 15.44 -8.37
C GLU A 142 -23.32 14.53 -7.16
N ARG A 143 -22.29 13.82 -6.68
CA ARG A 143 -22.43 12.92 -5.52
C ARG A 143 -22.50 13.68 -4.20
N GLY A 144 -21.80 14.80 -4.09
CA GLY A 144 -21.63 15.50 -2.82
C GLY A 144 -20.78 14.71 -1.80
N GLY A 145 -20.64 15.25 -0.59
CA GLY A 145 -19.89 14.60 0.49
C GLY A 145 -18.36 14.65 0.37
N ALA A 146 -17.81 15.06 -0.77
CA ALA A 146 -16.38 15.26 -1.00
C ALA A 146 -16.12 16.64 -1.61
N ARG A 147 -14.94 17.18 -1.37
CA ARG A 147 -14.49 18.44 -1.97
C ARG A 147 -13.62 18.16 -3.20
N TYR A 148 -13.96 18.73 -4.33
CA TYR A 148 -13.09 18.70 -5.52
C TYR A 148 -12.00 19.75 -5.43
N VAL A 149 -10.76 19.37 -5.73
CA VAL A 149 -9.59 20.26 -5.76
C VAL A 149 -8.77 19.99 -7.01
N LEU A 150 -8.55 21.01 -7.84
CA LEU A 150 -7.69 20.91 -9.01
C LEU A 150 -6.21 21.13 -8.63
N GLU A 151 -5.32 20.23 -9.04
CA GLU A 151 -3.88 20.45 -9.05
C GLU A 151 -3.38 20.43 -10.50
N PRO A 152 -3.09 21.58 -11.12
CA PRO A 152 -2.72 21.63 -12.53
C PRO A 152 -1.32 21.11 -12.84
N ARG A 153 -0.43 21.01 -11.85
CA ARG A 153 0.95 20.54 -12.03
C ARG A 153 1.00 19.02 -12.04
N PRO A 154 1.42 18.38 -13.15
CA PRO A 154 1.37 16.93 -13.28
C PRO A 154 2.41 16.23 -12.39
N GLY A 155 1.94 15.30 -11.56
CA GLY A 155 2.73 14.44 -10.66
C GLY A 155 2.01 14.16 -9.36
N LEU A 156 2.00 12.90 -8.93
CA LEU A 156 1.27 12.45 -7.74
C LEU A 156 1.67 13.23 -6.47
N ASN A 157 2.96 13.53 -6.31
CA ASN A 157 3.40 14.27 -5.12
C ASN A 157 3.03 15.76 -5.16
N PHE A 158 2.74 16.36 -6.33
CA PHE A 158 2.08 17.67 -6.38
C PHE A 158 0.66 17.56 -5.83
N ALA A 159 -0.10 16.53 -6.24
CA ALA A 159 -1.45 16.31 -5.74
C ALA A 159 -1.46 16.01 -4.22
N ARG A 160 -0.54 15.17 -3.73
CA ARG A 160 -0.41 14.90 -2.30
C ARG A 160 -0.07 16.17 -1.50
N ASN A 161 0.82 17.02 -2.01
CA ASN A 161 1.14 18.31 -1.38
C ASN A 161 -0.04 19.27 -1.42
N ARG A 162 -0.82 19.27 -2.50
CA ARG A 162 -2.08 20.03 -2.56
C ARG A 162 -3.06 19.52 -1.49
N ALA A 163 -3.21 18.23 -1.33
CA ALA A 163 -4.05 17.63 -0.28
C ALA A 163 -3.60 18.05 1.12
N ILE A 164 -2.29 18.09 1.40
CA ILE A 164 -1.75 18.56 2.70
C ILE A 164 -2.14 20.03 2.97
N ALA A 165 -2.14 20.87 1.94
CA ALA A 165 -2.54 22.28 2.07
C ALA A 165 -4.04 22.42 2.34
N GLU A 166 -4.88 21.58 1.72
CA GLU A 166 -6.34 21.62 1.82
C GLU A 166 -6.91 20.88 3.03
N ALA A 167 -6.13 19.99 3.66
CA ALA A 167 -6.59 19.15 4.76
C ALA A 167 -6.97 19.96 5.99
N ARG A 168 -8.16 19.70 6.53
CA ARG A 168 -8.74 20.30 7.75
C ARG A 168 -8.53 19.44 8.98
N GLY A 169 -8.33 18.14 8.77
CA GLY A 169 -8.16 17.15 9.84
C GLY A 169 -6.79 17.21 10.50
N ALA A 170 -6.73 16.87 11.78
CA ALA A 170 -5.48 16.64 12.50
C ALA A 170 -4.77 15.35 12.00
N LEU A 171 -5.54 14.43 11.41
CA LEU A 171 -5.05 13.29 10.65
C LEU A 171 -5.40 13.48 9.18
N LEU A 172 -4.47 13.06 8.30
CA LEU A 172 -4.66 13.03 6.85
C LEU A 172 -4.31 11.64 6.33
N ALA A 173 -5.31 10.92 5.85
CA ALA A 173 -5.14 9.66 5.15
C ALA A 173 -5.02 9.90 3.65
N PHE A 174 -4.15 9.13 2.99
CA PHE A 174 -4.04 9.06 1.54
C PHE A 174 -4.50 7.68 1.07
N LEU A 175 -5.36 7.68 0.08
CA LEU A 175 -5.83 6.51 -0.64
C LEU A 175 -5.59 6.72 -2.14
N ASP A 176 -5.04 5.72 -2.80
CA ASP A 176 -4.96 5.73 -4.26
C ASP A 176 -6.37 5.53 -4.86
N ASP A 177 -6.62 6.04 -6.05
CA ASP A 177 -7.96 6.00 -6.67
C ASP A 177 -8.38 4.58 -7.12
N ASP A 178 -7.46 3.63 -7.15
CA ASP A 178 -7.67 2.22 -7.51
C ASP A 178 -7.78 1.29 -6.27
N VAL A 179 -8.22 1.84 -5.13
CA VAL A 179 -8.50 1.05 -3.92
C VAL A 179 -9.99 1.08 -3.54
N VAL A 180 -10.38 0.10 -2.75
CA VAL A 180 -11.65 0.01 -2.02
C VAL A 180 -11.30 -0.24 -0.56
N VAL A 181 -11.88 0.49 0.37
CA VAL A 181 -11.58 0.32 1.79
C VAL A 181 -12.48 -0.74 2.42
N ASP A 182 -11.93 -1.45 3.41
CA ASP A 182 -12.69 -2.39 4.22
C ASP A 182 -13.72 -1.66 5.10
N ARG A 183 -14.85 -2.31 5.39
CA ARG A 183 -15.89 -1.73 6.28
C ARG A 183 -15.37 -1.37 7.67
N HIS A 184 -14.29 -2.00 8.14
CA HIS A 184 -13.65 -1.74 9.43
C HIS A 184 -12.42 -0.80 9.31
N TRP A 185 -12.16 -0.22 8.14
CA TRP A 185 -10.99 0.64 7.86
C TRP A 185 -10.82 1.78 8.87
N ARG A 186 -11.91 2.52 9.17
CA ARG A 186 -11.89 3.63 10.15
C ARG A 186 -11.55 3.14 11.55
N ARG A 187 -12.13 1.99 11.95
CA ARG A 187 -11.85 1.36 13.24
C ARG A 187 -10.38 0.95 13.34
N GLY A 188 -9.83 0.33 12.29
CA GLY A 188 -8.41 -0.05 12.24
C GLY A 188 -7.48 1.16 12.43
N LEU A 189 -7.77 2.29 11.76
CA LEU A 189 -7.01 3.52 11.95
C LEU A 189 -7.17 4.07 13.38
N ALA A 190 -8.36 4.04 13.95
CA ALA A 190 -8.59 4.49 15.32
C ALA A 190 -7.81 3.66 16.35
N GLU A 191 -7.77 2.35 16.17
CA GLU A 191 -6.98 1.43 16.99
C GLU A 191 -5.48 1.72 16.84
N ALA A 192 -4.98 1.89 15.61
CA ALA A 192 -3.58 2.24 15.35
C ALA A 192 -3.16 3.53 16.07
N VAL A 193 -3.98 4.58 15.96
CA VAL A 193 -3.75 5.89 16.61
C VAL A 193 -3.80 5.79 18.13
N GLY A 194 -4.79 5.08 18.66
CA GLY A 194 -5.00 4.95 20.10
C GLY A 194 -3.91 4.11 20.79
N GLU A 195 -3.48 3.03 20.17
CA GLU A 195 -2.41 2.19 20.69
C GLU A 195 -1.01 2.81 20.54
N ASN A 196 -0.85 3.74 19.58
CA ASN A 196 0.43 4.39 19.28
C ASN A 196 0.30 5.93 19.29
N PRO A 197 0.04 6.55 20.46
CA PRO A 197 -0.25 7.98 20.56
C PRO A 197 0.91 8.89 20.12
N ASP A 198 2.14 8.41 20.15
CA ASP A 198 3.34 9.11 19.70
C ASP A 198 3.75 8.79 18.24
N ALA A 199 3.08 7.81 17.59
CA ALA A 199 3.30 7.57 16.18
C ALA A 199 2.75 8.72 15.33
N VAL A 200 3.47 9.04 14.27
CA VAL A 200 3.13 10.16 13.38
C VAL A 200 2.68 9.72 11.98
N ALA A 201 2.92 8.47 11.66
CA ALA A 201 2.41 7.83 10.46
C ALA A 201 1.82 6.46 10.78
N PHE A 202 0.80 6.10 10.03
CA PHE A 202 0.04 4.86 10.16
C PHE A 202 -0.11 4.26 8.78
N THR A 203 0.22 2.98 8.64
CA THR A 203 0.07 2.25 7.39
C THR A 203 -0.79 1.02 7.61
N GLY A 204 -1.53 0.62 6.59
CA GLY A 204 -2.45 -0.49 6.68
C GLY A 204 -2.10 -1.65 5.75
N LEU A 205 -2.80 -2.75 5.96
CA LEU A 205 -2.77 -3.89 5.07
C LEU A 205 -3.38 -3.52 3.73
N VAL A 206 -2.77 -3.99 2.64
CA VAL A 206 -3.30 -3.86 1.29
C VAL A 206 -3.34 -5.25 0.66
N LEU A 207 -4.55 -5.68 0.30
CA LEU A 207 -4.85 -6.96 -0.35
C LEU A 207 -5.35 -6.74 -1.78
N PRO A 208 -5.37 -7.76 -2.64
CA PRO A 208 -5.97 -7.64 -3.97
C PRO A 208 -7.48 -7.44 -3.88
N LEU A 209 -8.02 -6.53 -4.71
CA LEU A 209 -9.46 -6.37 -4.89
C LEU A 209 -10.04 -7.54 -5.68
N GLU A 210 -9.29 -8.02 -6.66
CA GLU A 210 -9.65 -9.13 -7.54
C GLU A 210 -8.39 -9.84 -8.05
N LEU A 211 -8.56 -11.09 -8.48
CA LEU A 211 -7.50 -11.91 -9.07
C LEU A 211 -7.99 -12.57 -10.38
N THR A 212 -8.57 -11.78 -11.26
CA THR A 212 -9.23 -12.22 -12.50
C THR A 212 -8.27 -12.37 -13.69
N THR A 213 -7.02 -11.94 -13.54
CA THR A 213 -6.02 -12.03 -14.60
C THR A 213 -4.70 -12.61 -14.11
N ARG A 214 -3.95 -13.21 -15.05
CA ARG A 214 -2.61 -13.74 -14.78
C ARG A 214 -1.66 -12.68 -14.22
N ALA A 215 -1.78 -11.43 -14.62
CA ALA A 215 -0.93 -10.35 -14.11
C ALA A 215 -1.16 -10.09 -12.63
N GLN A 216 -2.41 -10.04 -12.20
CA GLN A 216 -2.81 -9.85 -10.81
C GLN A 216 -2.34 -11.03 -9.93
N VAL A 217 -2.56 -12.26 -10.41
CA VAL A 217 -2.11 -13.48 -9.73
C VAL A 217 -0.58 -13.50 -9.56
N LEU A 218 0.19 -13.22 -10.61
CA LEU A 218 1.66 -13.15 -10.54
C LEU A 218 2.16 -12.09 -9.56
N PHE A 219 1.48 -10.94 -9.49
CA PHE A 219 1.83 -9.88 -8.55
C PHE A 219 1.66 -10.35 -7.09
N GLU A 220 0.54 -11.01 -6.78
CA GLU A 220 0.29 -11.55 -5.45
C GLU A 220 1.18 -12.74 -5.10
N GLN A 221 1.49 -13.62 -6.05
CA GLN A 221 2.43 -14.72 -5.87
C GLN A 221 3.85 -14.22 -5.51
N ARG A 222 4.23 -13.03 -5.96
CA ARG A 222 5.48 -12.35 -5.55
C ARG A 222 5.39 -11.69 -4.17
N GLY A 223 4.22 -11.70 -3.54
CA GLY A 223 3.98 -11.13 -2.21
C GLY A 223 3.19 -9.83 -2.20
N GLY A 224 2.80 -9.29 -3.35
CA GLY A 224 1.93 -8.12 -3.46
C GLY A 224 2.39 -6.92 -2.63
N PHE A 225 1.44 -6.19 -2.05
CA PHE A 225 1.70 -5.08 -1.13
C PHE A 225 1.65 -5.50 0.35
N ARG A 226 1.39 -6.77 0.64
CA ARG A 226 1.22 -7.27 2.02
C ARG A 226 2.48 -7.10 2.87
N ARG A 227 2.27 -6.78 4.15
CA ARG A 227 3.34 -6.70 5.17
C ARG A 227 3.08 -7.63 6.35
N GLY A 228 2.07 -8.52 6.23
CA GLY A 228 1.66 -9.46 7.26
C GLY A 228 0.42 -9.02 8.01
N PHE A 229 0.03 -9.85 8.97
CA PHE A 229 -1.19 -9.68 9.76
C PHE A 229 -0.90 -9.30 11.22
N GLU A 230 0.35 -9.05 11.54
CA GLU A 230 0.77 -8.59 12.86
C GLU A 230 0.89 -7.07 12.89
N LYS A 231 0.55 -6.47 14.04
CA LYS A 231 0.81 -5.07 14.31
C LYS A 231 2.30 -4.85 14.47
N ILE A 232 2.84 -3.84 13.79
CA ILE A 232 4.27 -3.53 13.85
C ILE A 232 4.45 -2.05 14.19
N ARG A 233 5.30 -1.79 15.17
CA ARG A 233 5.75 -0.44 15.49
C ARG A 233 7.20 -0.26 15.05
N TYR A 234 7.42 0.66 14.15
CA TYR A 234 8.72 1.03 13.64
C TYR A 234 9.22 2.29 14.39
N GLY A 235 10.31 2.13 15.16
CA GLY A 235 10.98 3.23 15.86
C GLY A 235 12.28 3.63 15.17
N ALA A 236 13.18 4.29 15.91
CA ALA A 236 14.48 4.74 15.39
C ALA A 236 15.42 3.59 14.96
N ARG A 237 15.16 2.37 15.44
CA ARG A 237 15.92 1.14 15.12
C ARG A 237 14.97 -0.03 14.91
N LEU A 238 15.37 -0.94 14.04
CA LEU A 238 14.71 -2.23 13.85
C LEU A 238 15.77 -3.33 14.07
N PRO A 239 15.68 -4.10 15.16
CA PRO A 239 16.64 -5.17 15.45
C PRO A 239 16.74 -6.16 14.27
N GLY A 240 17.94 -6.63 13.97
CA GLY A 240 18.16 -7.58 12.86
C GLY A 240 18.18 -6.98 11.45
N ASN A 241 17.88 -5.69 11.28
CA ASN A 241 17.91 -5.03 9.97
C ASN A 241 19.01 -3.94 9.90
N PRO A 242 20.21 -4.27 9.42
CA PRO A 242 21.33 -3.31 9.35
C PRO A 242 21.11 -2.22 8.28
N LEU A 243 20.18 -2.44 7.33
CA LEU A 243 19.86 -1.48 6.26
C LEU A 243 18.71 -0.53 6.64
N TYR A 244 18.12 -0.70 7.83
CA TYR A 244 17.05 0.16 8.32
C TYR A 244 17.53 1.61 8.56
N PRO A 245 16.74 2.64 8.19
CA PRO A 245 15.41 2.60 7.57
C PRO A 245 15.44 2.65 6.03
N ALA A 246 16.56 2.43 5.40
CA ALA A 246 16.71 2.64 3.95
C ALA A 246 15.90 1.66 3.10
N GLY A 247 15.60 0.45 3.62
CA GLY A 247 14.64 -0.46 3.00
C GLY A 247 13.18 -0.05 3.27
N ALA A 248 12.83 1.18 2.94
CA ALA A 248 11.58 1.83 3.36
C ALA A 248 10.28 1.16 2.89
N GLY A 249 10.35 0.24 1.93
CA GLY A 249 9.19 -0.57 1.50
C GLY A 249 8.62 -1.50 2.57
N ILE A 250 9.29 -1.65 3.72
CA ILE A 250 8.78 -2.47 4.83
C ILE A 250 7.65 -1.80 5.62
N PHE A 251 7.53 -0.47 5.56
CA PHE A 251 6.58 0.29 6.40
C PHE A 251 5.14 0.17 5.95
N GLY A 252 4.88 -0.16 4.70
CA GLY A 252 3.55 -0.23 4.09
C GLY A 252 3.57 0.22 2.64
N ALA A 253 2.40 0.44 2.06
CA ALA A 253 2.21 0.93 0.70
C ALA A 253 1.58 2.32 0.70
N GLY A 254 1.97 3.15 -0.27
CA GLY A 254 1.40 4.49 -0.48
C GLY A 254 -0.10 4.51 -0.77
N ALA A 255 -0.66 3.35 -1.12
CA ALA A 255 -2.07 3.17 -1.43
C ALA A 255 -3.00 3.22 -0.19
N ASN A 256 -2.45 3.04 1.03
CA ASN A 256 -3.20 3.06 2.28
C ASN A 256 -2.31 3.54 3.44
N MET A 257 -2.23 4.84 3.63
CA MET A 257 -1.37 5.46 4.66
C MET A 257 -2.06 6.69 5.26
N ALA A 258 -1.81 6.95 6.54
CA ALA A 258 -2.30 8.13 7.24
C ALA A 258 -1.17 8.79 8.05
N PHE A 259 -1.28 10.08 8.29
CA PHE A 259 -0.26 10.87 8.98
C PHE A 259 -0.90 11.89 9.92
N ARG A 260 -0.16 12.31 10.92
CA ARG A 260 -0.46 13.57 11.61
C ARG A 260 -0.17 14.72 10.66
N THR A 261 -1.18 15.53 10.38
CA THR A 261 -1.15 16.56 9.33
C THR A 261 -0.09 17.64 9.61
N ASP A 262 0.08 18.01 10.87
CA ASP A 262 1.10 18.97 11.31
C ASP A 262 2.52 18.45 11.03
N VAL A 263 2.76 17.16 11.25
CA VAL A 263 4.07 16.54 10.97
C VAL A 263 4.38 16.53 9.48
N LEU A 264 3.40 16.24 8.61
CA LEU A 264 3.62 16.35 7.17
C LEU A 264 4.00 17.77 6.75
N ARG A 265 3.34 18.79 7.33
CA ARG A 265 3.64 20.20 7.08
C ARG A 265 5.02 20.57 7.57
N GLU A 266 5.40 20.15 8.77
CA GLU A 266 6.73 20.35 9.35
C GLU A 266 7.85 19.73 8.50
N LEU A 267 7.63 18.52 7.98
CA LEU A 267 8.57 17.83 7.09
C LEU A 267 8.61 18.41 5.67
N GLY A 268 7.77 19.41 5.34
CA GLY A 268 7.70 20.02 4.02
C GLY A 268 6.99 19.18 2.96
N GLY A 269 6.14 18.23 3.37
CA GLY A 269 5.36 17.38 2.48
C GLY A 269 6.20 16.34 1.72
N PHE A 270 5.69 15.92 0.57
CA PHE A 270 6.31 14.95 -0.33
C PHE A 270 7.30 15.63 -1.30
N ASP A 271 8.38 14.93 -1.66
CA ASP A 271 9.33 15.40 -2.67
C ASP A 271 8.71 15.27 -4.07
N GLU A 272 8.39 16.38 -4.70
CA GLU A 272 7.75 16.43 -6.03
C GLU A 272 8.65 15.88 -7.15
N ALA A 273 9.95 15.70 -6.90
CA ALA A 273 10.84 15.04 -7.85
C ALA A 273 10.69 13.50 -7.85
N LEU A 274 9.95 12.95 -6.90
CA LEU A 274 9.49 11.56 -6.88
C LEU A 274 8.03 11.49 -7.31
N ASP A 275 7.55 10.34 -7.78
CA ASP A 275 6.17 10.14 -8.25
C ASP A 275 5.67 11.17 -9.27
N THR A 276 6.56 11.59 -10.17
CA THR A 276 6.22 12.62 -11.17
C THR A 276 5.31 12.12 -12.29
N GLY A 277 4.93 10.83 -12.30
CA GLY A 277 4.19 10.20 -13.41
C GLY A 277 4.96 10.14 -14.74
N GLY A 278 6.07 10.85 -14.85
CA GLY A 278 6.93 10.96 -16.03
C GLY A 278 8.24 10.17 -15.88
N PRO A 279 9.39 10.85 -15.69
CA PRO A 279 10.68 10.16 -15.62
C PRO A 279 10.84 9.28 -14.39
N VAL A 280 10.16 9.59 -13.28
CA VAL A 280 10.25 8.87 -11.99
C VAL A 280 8.85 8.59 -11.47
N PRO A 281 8.29 7.41 -11.70
CA PRO A 281 6.97 7.03 -11.23
C PRO A 281 7.05 6.16 -9.96
N GLY A 282 7.49 6.68 -8.84
CA GLY A 282 7.55 5.96 -7.57
C GLY A 282 8.57 6.54 -6.60
N GLY A 283 8.51 6.08 -5.35
CA GLY A 283 9.46 6.40 -4.30
C GLY A 283 9.04 7.56 -3.37
N GLY A 284 7.88 8.18 -3.58
CA GLY A 284 7.40 9.27 -2.73
C GLY A 284 7.01 8.80 -1.34
N ASP A 285 6.33 7.67 -1.24
CA ASP A 285 5.99 7.00 0.01
C ASP A 285 7.24 6.50 0.75
N LEU A 286 8.17 5.90 0.03
CA LEU A 286 9.46 5.48 0.61
C LEU A 286 10.21 6.64 1.24
N ASP A 287 10.20 7.79 0.56
CA ASP A 287 10.88 8.99 1.00
C ASP A 287 10.28 9.59 2.27
N ILE A 288 8.95 9.72 2.32
CA ILE A 288 8.32 10.30 3.50
C ILE A 288 8.49 9.40 4.72
N PHE A 289 8.38 8.08 4.57
CA PHE A 289 8.64 7.13 5.66
C PHE A 289 10.09 7.18 6.13
N TYR A 290 11.05 7.21 5.19
CA TYR A 290 12.46 7.37 5.52
C TYR A 290 12.72 8.63 6.35
N ARG A 291 12.19 9.78 5.92
CA ARG A 291 12.35 11.06 6.62
C ARG A 291 11.70 11.08 8.00
N ILE A 292 10.54 10.45 8.17
CA ILE A 292 9.87 10.30 9.47
C ILE A 292 10.76 9.55 10.45
N ILE A 293 11.26 8.37 10.06
CA ILE A 293 12.13 7.56 10.92
C ILE A 293 13.46 8.27 11.19
N ARG A 294 14.03 8.97 10.20
CA ARG A 294 15.26 9.76 10.39
C ARG A 294 15.05 10.95 11.34
N ALA A 295 13.85 11.48 11.43
CA ALA A 295 13.47 12.48 12.43
C ALA A 295 13.21 11.88 13.82
N GLY A 296 13.45 10.56 14.02
CA GLY A 296 13.23 9.88 15.29
C GLY A 296 11.77 9.62 15.64
N ARG A 297 10.85 9.76 14.67
CA ARG A 297 9.40 9.64 14.86
C ARG A 297 8.91 8.24 14.47
N PRO A 298 8.04 7.59 15.25
CA PRO A 298 7.57 6.25 14.96
C PRO A 298 6.53 6.20 13.84
N ILE A 299 6.48 5.02 13.17
CA ILE A 299 5.42 4.60 12.24
C ILE A 299 4.75 3.37 12.83
N ALA A 300 3.42 3.28 12.79
CA ALA A 300 2.67 2.11 13.17
C ALA A 300 2.03 1.44 11.94
N TYR A 301 2.16 0.13 11.84
CA TYR A 301 1.45 -0.69 10.87
C TYR A 301 0.33 -1.46 11.58
N GLU A 302 -0.89 -1.34 11.05
CA GLU A 302 -2.10 -1.96 11.60
C GLU A 302 -2.83 -2.75 10.50
N PRO A 303 -2.88 -4.08 10.55
CA PRO A 303 -3.54 -4.87 9.51
C PRO A 303 -5.05 -4.66 9.44
N ARG A 304 -5.71 -4.20 10.52
CA ARG A 304 -7.15 -3.88 10.51
C ARG A 304 -7.46 -2.59 9.75
N PHE A 305 -6.46 -1.74 9.53
CA PHE A 305 -6.51 -0.60 8.62
C PHE A 305 -6.34 -1.12 7.19
N LEU A 306 -7.35 -1.86 6.70
CA LEU A 306 -7.31 -2.67 5.49
C LEU A 306 -7.92 -1.95 4.29
N ALA A 307 -7.22 -2.01 3.16
CA ALA A 307 -7.73 -1.62 1.85
C ALA A 307 -7.49 -2.73 0.81
N PHE A 308 -8.34 -2.79 -0.19
CA PHE A 308 -8.24 -3.68 -1.34
C PHE A 308 -7.83 -2.88 -2.57
N HIS A 309 -6.78 -3.31 -3.26
CA HIS A 309 -6.20 -2.58 -4.39
C HIS A 309 -6.43 -3.33 -5.71
N GLU A 310 -6.89 -2.62 -6.72
CA GLU A 310 -7.01 -3.14 -8.08
C GLU A 310 -5.63 -3.20 -8.75
N HIS A 311 -5.04 -4.39 -8.78
CA HIS A 311 -3.75 -4.60 -9.42
C HIS A 311 -3.81 -4.48 -10.94
N ARG A 312 -2.67 -4.25 -11.57
CA ARG A 312 -2.58 -4.17 -13.04
C ARG A 312 -3.09 -5.45 -13.70
N ARG A 313 -4.04 -5.32 -14.61
CA ARG A 313 -4.70 -6.45 -15.27
C ARG A 313 -3.85 -7.03 -16.41
N GLU A 314 -2.99 -6.19 -17.03
CA GLU A 314 -2.19 -6.57 -18.19
C GLU A 314 -0.73 -6.87 -17.81
N LEU A 315 -0.18 -7.97 -18.35
CA LEU A 315 1.22 -8.34 -18.11
C LEU A 315 2.22 -7.26 -18.59
N ALA A 316 1.87 -6.52 -19.65
CA ALA A 316 2.68 -5.42 -20.13
C ALA A 316 2.75 -4.26 -19.14
N GLU A 317 1.64 -3.95 -18.47
CA GLU A 317 1.56 -2.93 -17.43
C GLU A 317 2.32 -3.38 -16.19
N LEU A 318 2.13 -4.63 -15.77
CA LEU A 318 2.86 -5.20 -14.65
C LEU A 318 4.38 -5.15 -14.88
N ARG A 319 4.88 -5.57 -16.08
CA ARG A 319 6.30 -5.43 -16.45
C ARG A 319 6.77 -3.99 -16.40
N ARG A 320 5.94 -3.04 -16.83
CA ARG A 320 6.23 -1.61 -16.76
C ARG A 320 6.35 -1.14 -15.31
N GLN A 321 5.46 -1.59 -14.43
CA GLN A 321 5.46 -1.29 -12.99
C GLN A 321 6.76 -1.79 -12.35
N TYR A 322 7.16 -3.03 -12.58
CA TYR A 322 8.41 -3.60 -12.05
C TYR A 322 9.62 -2.78 -12.51
N ARG A 323 9.74 -2.52 -13.80
CA ARG A 323 10.87 -1.75 -14.34
C ARG A 323 10.91 -0.32 -13.83
N ARG A 324 9.77 0.37 -13.78
CA ARG A 324 9.71 1.81 -13.53
C ARG A 324 9.54 2.13 -12.05
N SER A 325 8.57 1.55 -11.37
CA SER A 325 8.30 1.91 -9.99
C SER A 325 9.26 1.19 -9.03
N TRP A 326 9.45 -0.10 -9.21
CA TRP A 326 10.24 -0.91 -8.29
C TRP A 326 11.75 -0.85 -8.57
N GLY A 327 12.17 -0.89 -9.83
CA GLY A 327 13.58 -0.73 -10.18
C GLY A 327 14.02 0.74 -10.18
N LEU A 328 13.46 1.53 -11.11
CA LEU A 328 13.88 2.92 -11.30
C LEU A 328 13.47 3.81 -10.12
N GLY A 329 12.20 3.78 -9.69
CA GLY A 329 11.68 4.62 -8.62
C GLY A 329 12.42 4.39 -7.30
N PHE A 330 12.65 3.12 -6.95
CA PHE A 330 13.42 2.76 -5.76
C PHE A 330 14.85 3.31 -5.79
N MET A 331 15.58 3.12 -6.90
CA MET A 331 16.96 3.62 -6.99
C MET A 331 17.06 5.14 -7.10
N VAL A 332 16.04 5.81 -7.61
CA VAL A 332 15.96 7.28 -7.56
C VAL A 332 15.75 7.76 -6.14
N PHE A 333 14.89 7.10 -5.35
CA PHE A 333 14.73 7.36 -3.93
C PHE A 333 16.07 7.17 -3.18
N VAL A 334 16.77 6.04 -3.40
CA VAL A 334 18.07 5.79 -2.77
C VAL A 334 19.10 6.87 -3.17
N THR A 335 19.12 7.28 -4.45
CA THR A 335 20.01 8.36 -4.92
C THR A 335 19.70 9.70 -4.24
N LYS A 336 18.42 10.02 -4.05
CA LYS A 336 18.01 11.20 -3.27
C LYS A 336 18.52 11.12 -1.83
N CYS A 337 18.35 9.96 -1.17
CA CYS A 337 18.83 9.77 0.20
C CYS A 337 20.36 9.88 0.30
N LEU A 338 21.12 9.34 -0.68
CA LEU A 338 22.59 9.50 -0.74
C LEU A 338 23.04 10.97 -0.79
N GLN A 339 22.24 11.82 -1.44
CA GLN A 339 22.52 13.25 -1.54
C GLN A 339 22.10 14.01 -0.27
N ALA A 340 20.99 13.64 0.33
CA ALA A 340 20.34 14.36 1.43
C ALA A 340 20.83 13.90 2.81
N ASP A 341 21.35 12.68 2.97
CA ASP A 341 21.75 12.10 4.26
C ASP A 341 23.21 11.58 4.25
N PRO A 342 24.20 12.47 4.44
CA PRO A 342 25.60 12.10 4.44
C PRO A 342 25.99 11.05 5.49
N GLU A 343 25.31 11.05 6.65
CA GLU A 343 25.58 10.13 7.76
C GLU A 343 25.28 8.67 7.42
N ARG A 344 24.38 8.44 6.47
CA ARG A 344 23.93 7.10 6.07
C ARG A 344 24.48 6.64 4.71
N ARG A 345 25.41 7.37 4.11
CA ARG A 345 25.93 7.04 2.76
C ARG A 345 26.45 5.61 2.65
N LEU A 346 27.25 5.14 3.60
CA LEU A 346 27.77 3.77 3.56
C LEU A 346 26.66 2.73 3.62
N GLN A 347 25.65 2.95 4.46
CA GLN A 347 24.50 2.08 4.57
C GLN A 347 23.66 2.07 3.27
N LEU A 348 23.48 3.23 2.64
CA LEU A 348 22.76 3.35 1.37
C LEU A 348 23.53 2.69 0.21
N LEU A 349 24.87 2.80 0.20
CA LEU A 349 25.70 2.06 -0.76
C LEU A 349 25.63 0.55 -0.52
N ALA A 350 25.63 0.11 0.74
CA ALA A 350 25.42 -1.30 1.07
C ALA A 350 24.03 -1.79 0.65
N LEU A 351 22.98 -0.95 0.76
CA LEU A 351 21.64 -1.26 0.26
C LEU A 351 21.63 -1.45 -1.26
N ILE A 352 22.31 -0.58 -2.02
CA ILE A 352 22.43 -0.72 -3.48
C ILE A 352 23.08 -2.06 -3.83
N ALA A 353 24.23 -2.36 -3.21
CA ALA A 353 24.95 -3.61 -3.45
C ALA A 353 24.11 -4.84 -3.08
N TRP A 354 23.42 -4.78 -1.93
CA TRP A 354 22.52 -5.83 -1.48
C TRP A 354 21.38 -6.04 -2.46
N TRP A 355 20.74 -4.96 -2.95
CA TRP A 355 19.61 -5.04 -3.87
C TRP A 355 20.02 -5.66 -5.22
N PHE A 356 21.14 -5.24 -5.83
CA PHE A 356 21.62 -5.85 -7.08
C PHE A 356 21.98 -7.32 -6.89
N ARG A 357 22.61 -7.68 -5.78
CA ARG A 357 22.92 -9.08 -5.47
C ARG A 357 21.65 -9.91 -5.31
N TRP A 358 20.65 -9.35 -4.66
CA TRP A 358 19.34 -9.99 -4.49
C TRP A 358 18.67 -10.24 -5.84
N GLU A 359 18.53 -9.23 -6.69
CA GLU A 359 17.89 -9.35 -8.01
C GLU A 359 18.64 -10.32 -8.93
N LEU A 360 19.97 -10.32 -8.91
CA LEU A 360 20.79 -11.28 -9.67
C LEU A 360 20.58 -12.72 -9.15
N SER A 361 20.43 -12.91 -7.85
CA SER A 361 20.12 -14.22 -7.25
C SER A 361 18.72 -14.70 -7.66
N GLU A 362 17.72 -13.81 -7.63
CA GLU A 362 16.36 -14.12 -8.11
C GLU A 362 16.36 -14.45 -9.61
N LEU A 363 17.13 -13.72 -10.41
CA LEU A 363 17.28 -14.02 -11.84
C LEU A 363 17.87 -15.42 -12.07
N GLY A 364 18.94 -15.77 -11.32
CA GLY A 364 19.54 -17.11 -11.42
C GLY A 364 18.55 -18.21 -11.04
N ARG A 365 17.78 -18.03 -9.97
CA ARG A 365 16.73 -18.96 -9.53
C ARG A 365 15.61 -19.08 -10.56
N SER A 366 15.16 -17.97 -11.11
CA SER A 366 14.13 -17.93 -12.14
C SER A 366 14.56 -18.69 -13.42
N ILE A 367 15.80 -18.50 -13.87
CA ILE A 367 16.35 -19.23 -15.03
C ILE A 367 16.49 -20.73 -14.73
N ALA A 368 16.88 -21.09 -13.52
CA ALA A 368 17.04 -22.49 -13.08
C ALA A 368 15.70 -23.19 -12.74
N GLY A 369 14.57 -22.49 -12.81
CA GLY A 369 13.27 -23.03 -12.39
C GLY A 369 13.17 -23.36 -10.90
N SER A 370 14.04 -22.74 -10.09
CA SER A 370 14.10 -22.98 -8.64
C SER A 370 13.13 -22.07 -7.89
N GLN A 371 12.78 -22.45 -6.64
CA GLN A 371 11.94 -21.64 -5.79
C GLN A 371 12.52 -20.22 -5.57
N PRO A 372 11.71 -19.17 -5.65
CA PRO A 372 12.16 -17.80 -5.42
C PRO A 372 12.54 -17.58 -3.95
N ILE A 373 13.30 -16.53 -3.67
CA ILE A 373 13.58 -16.10 -2.30
C ILE A 373 12.35 -15.41 -1.70
N ARG A 374 11.58 -14.73 -2.55
CA ARG A 374 10.35 -14.04 -2.16
C ARG A 374 9.17 -14.51 -3.00
N GLY A 375 8.04 -14.75 -2.31
CA GLY A 375 6.84 -15.24 -2.96
C GLY A 375 6.81 -16.76 -3.08
N SER A 376 5.77 -17.27 -3.71
CA SER A 376 5.49 -18.71 -3.83
C SER A 376 5.86 -19.31 -5.19
N HIS A 377 6.01 -18.48 -6.21
CA HIS A 377 6.24 -18.94 -7.59
C HIS A 377 7.36 -18.15 -8.28
N PRO A 378 8.12 -18.81 -9.19
CA PRO A 378 9.18 -18.15 -9.96
C PRO A 378 8.62 -17.01 -10.82
N ILE A 379 9.31 -15.88 -10.82
CA ILE A 379 8.97 -14.73 -11.63
C ILE A 379 9.60 -14.88 -13.01
N PRO A 380 8.91 -14.49 -14.10
CA PRO A 380 9.51 -14.50 -15.42
C PRO A 380 10.84 -13.70 -15.46
N PRO A 381 11.95 -14.27 -16.00
CA PRO A 381 13.25 -13.60 -16.03
C PRO A 381 13.21 -12.20 -16.64
N ALA A 382 12.34 -11.96 -17.64
CA ALA A 382 12.18 -10.66 -18.29
C ALA A 382 11.69 -9.56 -17.33
N MET A 383 10.97 -9.91 -16.25
CA MET A 383 10.53 -8.94 -15.24
C MET A 383 11.70 -8.52 -14.37
N ILE A 384 12.50 -9.48 -13.90
CA ILE A 384 13.70 -9.22 -13.07
C ILE A 384 14.74 -8.41 -13.87
N LEU A 385 14.96 -8.74 -15.13
CA LEU A 385 15.82 -7.96 -16.03
C LEU A 385 15.29 -6.53 -16.20
N GLY A 386 13.97 -6.37 -16.26
CA GLY A 386 13.33 -5.05 -16.29
C GLY A 386 13.62 -4.24 -15.05
N GLU A 387 13.55 -4.83 -13.85
CA GLU A 387 13.89 -4.17 -12.57
C GLU A 387 15.36 -3.77 -12.51
N LEU A 388 16.27 -4.69 -12.83
CA LEU A 388 17.71 -4.43 -12.89
C LEU A 388 18.03 -3.25 -13.82
N TYR A 389 17.45 -3.25 -15.03
CA TYR A 389 17.60 -2.14 -15.96
C TYR A 389 17.06 -0.83 -15.38
N GLY A 390 15.86 -0.86 -14.77
CA GLY A 390 15.27 0.29 -14.11
C GLY A 390 16.15 0.83 -12.99
N GLY A 391 16.71 -0.06 -12.18
CA GLY A 391 17.64 0.28 -11.10
C GLY A 391 18.90 1.00 -11.60
N ILE A 392 19.53 0.49 -12.65
CA ILE A 392 20.70 1.14 -13.27
C ILE A 392 20.33 2.54 -13.77
N VAL A 393 19.23 2.68 -14.51
CA VAL A 393 18.76 3.97 -15.03
C VAL A 393 18.45 4.96 -13.91
N GLY A 394 17.91 4.47 -12.78
CA GLY A 394 17.62 5.27 -11.59
C GLY A 394 18.89 5.88 -10.99
N LEU A 395 19.94 5.08 -10.83
CA LEU A 395 21.25 5.54 -10.34
C LEU A 395 21.93 6.53 -11.29
N LEU A 396 21.76 6.39 -12.60
CA LEU A 396 22.38 7.24 -13.62
C LEU A 396 21.70 8.62 -13.78
N GLY A 397 21.50 9.33 -12.66
CA GLY A 397 21.03 10.70 -12.65
C GLY A 397 19.51 10.85 -12.78
N GLY A 398 18.72 9.83 -12.45
CA GLY A 398 17.25 9.86 -12.48
C GLY A 398 16.68 10.99 -11.63
N TYR A 399 17.15 11.14 -10.39
CA TYR A 399 16.70 12.20 -9.49
C TYR A 399 17.01 13.60 -10.02
N GLY A 400 18.22 13.85 -10.53
CA GLY A 400 18.60 15.15 -11.08
C GLY A 400 17.76 15.55 -12.31
N ARG A 401 17.43 14.59 -13.18
CA ARG A 401 16.53 14.84 -14.32
C ARG A 401 15.12 15.22 -13.84
N SER A 402 14.63 14.50 -12.83
CA SER A 402 13.31 14.76 -12.27
C SER A 402 13.23 16.12 -11.57
N ARG A 403 14.24 16.51 -10.79
CA ARG A 403 14.32 17.85 -10.20
C ARG A 403 14.27 18.97 -11.24
N ARG A 404 15.00 18.81 -12.37
CA ARG A 404 14.94 19.79 -13.48
C ARG A 404 13.55 19.86 -14.11
N ARG A 405 12.83 18.74 -14.21
CA ARG A 405 11.44 18.72 -14.68
C ARG A 405 10.54 19.48 -13.71
N VAL A 406 10.61 19.22 -12.41
CA VAL A 406 9.83 19.92 -11.37
C VAL A 406 10.10 21.43 -11.44
N ALA A 407 11.37 21.84 -11.52
CA ALA A 407 11.71 23.25 -11.64
C ALA A 407 11.10 23.91 -12.91
N ARG A 408 10.99 23.16 -14.01
CA ARG A 408 10.30 23.64 -15.22
C ARG A 408 8.79 23.77 -15.00
N ILE A 409 8.15 22.73 -14.43
CA ILE A 409 6.70 22.74 -14.14
C ILE A 409 6.35 23.95 -13.27
N ARG A 410 7.09 24.18 -12.19
CA ARG A 410 6.86 25.32 -11.27
C ARG A 410 7.04 26.70 -11.92
N ARG A 411 7.77 26.80 -13.04
CA ARG A 411 7.91 28.05 -13.80
C ARG A 411 6.78 28.27 -14.79
N THR A 412 6.15 27.20 -15.25
CA THR A 412 5.13 27.27 -16.33
C THR A 412 3.70 27.19 -15.79
N LEU A 413 3.52 26.62 -14.60
CA LEU A 413 2.21 26.42 -13.97
C LEU A 413 2.24 26.99 -12.55
N PRO A 414 1.24 27.81 -12.17
CA PRO A 414 1.15 28.46 -10.86
C PRO A 414 1.01 27.46 -9.69
#